data_4df51988d301763e5f82113ada2c78db
#
_entry.id   4df51988d301763e5f82113ada2c78db
#
_cell.length_a   1.000
_cell.length_b   1.000
_cell.length_c   1.000
_cell.angle_alpha   90.00
_cell.angle_beta   90.00
_cell.angle_gamma   90.00
#
_symmetry.space_group_name_H-M   'P 1'
#
loop_
_entity.id
_entity.type
_entity.pdbx_description
1 polymer ?
#
loop_
_entity_poly.entity_id
_entity_poly.type
_entity_poly.pdbx_seq_one_letter_code
_entity_poly.pdbx_strand_id
1 'polypeptide(L)'
;MLKIERENNRFIVSFFEINRLNTTISRIIEKQLIQLLNENGAELLLDLKGIKFIDTSGFNTLHELKDTANKYNSHLYLTNLSPEVVELFRLLELENTFSVCKYPEKVAEVVK
;
A
#
# COMPACT_ATOMS: atom_id res chain seq x y z
N MET A 1 7.80 9.61 9.53
CA MET A 1 7.98 8.69 8.38
C MET A 1 6.66 8.26 7.79
N LEU A 2 5.69 7.90 8.59
CA LEU A 2 4.33 7.56 8.15
C LEU A 2 3.35 8.63 8.58
N LYS A 3 2.38 8.93 7.71
CA LYS A 3 1.20 9.72 8.04
C LYS A 3 -0.01 8.84 7.78
N ILE A 4 -0.85 8.63 8.80
CA ILE A 4 -2.05 7.83 8.70
C ILE A 4 -3.26 8.72 8.93
N GLU A 5 -4.13 8.79 7.92
CA GLU A 5 -5.38 9.52 8.02
C GLU A 5 -6.52 8.51 7.99
N ARG A 6 -7.50 8.69 8.86
CA ARG A 6 -8.66 7.80 8.91
C ARG A 6 -9.93 8.54 8.55
N GLU A 7 -10.76 7.90 7.74
CA GLU A 7 -12.08 8.38 7.36
C GLU A 7 -13.03 7.19 7.35
N ASN A 8 -13.78 7.03 8.42
CA ASN A 8 -14.65 5.87 8.65
C ASN A 8 -13.82 4.58 8.66
N ASN A 9 -14.07 3.65 7.76
CA ASN A 9 -13.30 2.41 7.66
C ASN A 9 -12.17 2.49 6.64
N ARG A 10 -11.85 3.68 6.15
CA ARG A 10 -10.77 3.90 5.19
C ARG A 10 -9.57 4.54 5.87
N PHE A 11 -8.41 4.00 5.59
CA PHE A 11 -7.13 4.55 6.05
C PHE A 11 -6.32 4.97 4.84
N ILE A 12 -5.81 6.19 4.87
CA ILE A 12 -4.89 6.69 3.84
C ILE A 12 -3.53 6.81 4.50
N VAL A 13 -2.57 6.04 4.01
CA VAL A 13 -1.22 6.00 4.55
C VAL A 13 -0.26 6.57 3.52
N SER A 14 0.50 7.57 3.93
CA SER A 14 1.52 8.19 3.08
C SER A 14 2.86 8.21 3.80
N PHE A 15 3.92 8.47 3.03
CA PHE A 15 5.29 8.47 3.54
C PHE A 15 5.89 9.85 3.40
N PHE A 16 6.75 10.22 4.36
CA PHE A 16 7.52 11.45 4.26
C PHE A 16 8.94 11.18 4.73
N GLU A 17 9.88 11.91 4.11
CA GLU A 17 11.31 11.81 4.41
C GLU A 17 11.94 10.45 4.13
N ILE A 18 11.29 9.61 3.33
CA ILE A 18 11.86 8.37 2.81
C ILE A 18 11.54 8.26 1.33
N ASN A 19 12.41 7.58 0.59
CA ASN A 19 12.23 7.40 -0.84
C ASN A 19 12.32 5.95 -1.28
N ARG A 20 12.39 5.02 -0.33
CA ARG A 20 12.46 3.59 -0.65
C ARG A 20 11.81 2.77 0.44
N LEU A 21 11.30 1.61 0.04
CA LEU A 21 10.83 0.60 0.98
C LEU A 21 11.90 -0.48 1.05
N ASN A 22 12.73 -0.41 2.08
CA ASN A 22 13.80 -1.37 2.32
C ASN A 22 13.53 -2.16 3.58
N THR A 23 14.46 -3.02 3.99
CA THR A 23 14.30 -3.90 5.14
C THR A 23 13.95 -3.13 6.41
N THR A 24 14.67 -2.05 6.69
CA THR A 24 14.45 -1.25 7.89
C THR A 24 13.05 -0.66 7.93
N ILE A 25 12.66 -0.02 6.82
CA ILE A 25 11.35 0.61 6.71
C ILE A 25 10.25 -0.43 6.79
N SER A 26 10.43 -1.56 6.08
CA SER A 26 9.42 -2.63 6.05
C SER A 26 9.15 -3.18 7.44
N ARG A 27 10.18 -3.39 8.25
CA ARG A 27 10.02 -3.86 9.62
C ARG A 27 9.22 -2.89 10.48
N ILE A 28 9.45 -1.60 10.28
CA ILE A 28 8.78 -0.57 11.07
C ILE A 28 7.30 -0.49 10.73
N ILE A 29 6.96 -0.53 9.44
CA ILE A 29 5.61 -0.25 8.99
C ILE A 29 4.69 -1.47 8.94
N GLU A 30 5.24 -2.67 8.78
CA GLU A 30 4.44 -3.86 8.52
C GLU A 30 3.39 -4.10 9.61
N LYS A 31 3.79 -4.12 10.86
CA LYS A 31 2.86 -4.37 11.96
C LYS A 31 1.76 -3.31 12.04
N GLN A 32 2.14 -2.06 11.85
CA GLN A 32 1.17 -0.96 11.92
C GLN A 32 0.13 -1.08 10.82
N LEU A 33 0.56 -1.39 9.60
CA LEU A 33 -0.34 -1.46 8.46
C LEU A 33 -1.22 -2.71 8.50
N ILE A 34 -0.67 -3.82 8.96
CA ILE A 34 -1.45 -5.05 9.12
C ILE A 34 -2.61 -4.83 10.08
N GLN A 35 -2.37 -4.11 11.17
CA GLN A 35 -3.43 -3.82 12.14
C GLN A 35 -4.58 -3.02 11.53
N LEU A 36 -4.30 -2.19 10.52
CA LEU A 36 -5.35 -1.41 9.87
C LEU A 36 -6.26 -2.29 9.01
N LEU A 37 -5.77 -3.44 8.56
CA LEU A 37 -6.50 -4.34 7.68
C LEU A 37 -7.25 -5.45 8.41
N ASN A 38 -7.13 -5.55 9.73
CA ASN A 38 -7.70 -6.68 10.45
C ASN A 38 -9.17 -6.49 10.83
N GLU A 39 -9.86 -5.56 10.20
CA GLU A 39 -11.30 -5.36 10.36
C GLU A 39 -12.00 -5.64 9.04
N ASN A 40 -13.09 -6.40 9.10
CA ASN A 40 -13.90 -6.70 7.93
C ASN A 40 -14.37 -5.40 7.27
N GLY A 41 -14.12 -5.28 5.97
CA GLY A 41 -14.55 -4.13 5.20
C GLY A 41 -13.63 -2.91 5.28
N ALA A 42 -12.53 -2.99 6.03
CA ALA A 42 -11.57 -1.89 6.07
C ALA A 42 -10.92 -1.69 4.71
N GLU A 43 -10.58 -0.45 4.40
CA GLU A 43 -9.87 -0.08 3.17
C GLU A 43 -8.56 0.60 3.55
N LEU A 44 -7.45 0.09 3.03
CA LEU A 44 -6.14 0.72 3.21
C LEU A 44 -5.67 1.23 1.86
N LEU A 45 -5.55 2.54 1.74
CA LEU A 45 -4.97 3.17 0.56
C LEU A 45 -3.54 3.55 0.89
N LEU A 46 -2.61 2.89 0.24
CA LEU A 46 -1.18 3.13 0.45
C LEU A 46 -0.67 4.06 -0.64
N ASP A 47 -0.39 5.30 -0.23
CA ASP A 47 0.10 6.33 -1.15
C ASP A 47 1.61 6.24 -1.22
N LEU A 48 2.12 5.81 -2.37
CA LEU A 48 3.55 5.60 -2.59
C LEU A 48 4.24 6.81 -3.22
N LYS A 49 3.62 7.98 -3.15
CA LYS A 49 4.24 9.21 -3.66
C LYS A 49 5.60 9.42 -2.99
N GLY A 50 6.60 9.69 -3.80
CA GLY A 50 7.97 9.92 -3.30
C GLY A 50 8.80 8.65 -3.16
N ILE A 51 8.19 7.48 -3.21
CA ILE A 51 8.92 6.21 -3.17
C ILE A 51 9.46 5.91 -4.56
N LYS A 52 10.77 5.79 -4.67
CA LYS A 52 11.43 5.55 -5.96
C LYS A 52 11.92 4.12 -6.12
N PHE A 53 12.01 3.37 -5.02
CA PHE A 53 12.52 2.01 -5.07
C PHE A 53 11.88 1.15 -3.99
N ILE A 54 11.62 -0.11 -4.33
CA ILE A 54 11.09 -1.12 -3.41
C ILE A 54 12.00 -2.34 -3.57
N ASP A 55 12.62 -2.78 -2.48
CA ASP A 55 13.45 -3.99 -2.52
C ASP A 55 12.62 -5.23 -2.18
N THR A 56 13.28 -6.37 -2.08
CA THR A 56 12.60 -7.64 -1.79
C THR A 56 11.80 -7.57 -0.49
N SER A 57 12.36 -6.95 0.55
CA SER A 57 11.64 -6.79 1.83
C SER A 57 10.40 -5.94 1.67
N GLY A 58 10.48 -4.88 0.89
CA GLY A 58 9.34 -4.01 0.61
C GLY A 58 8.24 -4.75 -0.13
N PHE A 59 8.60 -5.52 -1.15
CA PHE A 59 7.61 -6.32 -1.88
C PHE A 59 6.99 -7.38 -1.00
N ASN A 60 7.79 -8.02 -0.12
CA ASN A 60 7.26 -9.00 0.82
C ASN A 60 6.23 -8.36 1.74
N THR A 61 6.48 -7.14 2.21
CA THR A 61 5.53 -6.41 3.04
C THR A 61 4.24 -6.13 2.27
N LEU A 62 4.33 -5.71 1.01
CA LEU A 62 3.14 -5.49 0.20
C LEU A 62 2.33 -6.78 0.02
N HIS A 63 3.00 -7.91 -0.19
CA HIS A 63 2.32 -9.21 -0.30
C HIS A 63 1.65 -9.60 1.02
N GLU A 64 2.31 -9.38 2.15
CA GLU A 64 1.71 -9.65 3.46
C GLU A 64 0.47 -8.80 3.69
N LEU A 65 0.51 -7.53 3.29
CA LEU A 65 -0.65 -6.65 3.40
C LEU A 65 -1.81 -7.17 2.53
N LYS A 66 -1.51 -7.61 1.33
CA LYS A 66 -2.52 -8.17 0.44
C LYS A 66 -3.13 -9.44 1.02
N ASP A 67 -2.29 -10.34 1.53
CA ASP A 67 -2.76 -11.59 2.12
C ASP A 67 -3.64 -11.31 3.34
N THR A 68 -3.25 -10.35 4.17
CA THR A 68 -4.02 -9.94 5.32
C THR A 68 -5.37 -9.37 4.90
N ALA A 69 -5.38 -8.53 3.87
CA ALA A 69 -6.62 -7.98 3.34
C ALA A 69 -7.58 -9.10 2.90
N ASN A 70 -7.05 -10.08 2.20
CA ASN A 70 -7.87 -11.22 1.76
C ASN A 70 -8.41 -12.01 2.94
N LYS A 71 -7.58 -12.21 3.96
CA LYS A 71 -7.96 -12.99 5.14
C LYS A 71 -9.11 -12.33 5.93
N TYR A 72 -9.10 -11.02 6.05
CA TYR A 72 -10.08 -10.28 6.83
C TYR A 72 -11.17 -9.63 6.00
N ASN A 73 -11.23 -9.96 4.71
CA ASN A 73 -12.18 -9.37 3.79
C ASN A 73 -12.11 -7.84 3.78
N SER A 74 -10.90 -7.32 3.85
CA SER A 74 -10.60 -5.90 3.70
C SER A 74 -9.92 -5.68 2.35
N HIS A 75 -9.56 -4.44 2.04
CA HIS A 75 -9.05 -4.09 0.73
C HIS A 75 -7.78 -3.26 0.82
N LEU A 76 -6.79 -3.63 0.02
CA LEU A 76 -5.55 -2.88 -0.14
C LEU A 76 -5.52 -2.24 -1.52
N TYR A 77 -5.28 -0.93 -1.55
CA TYR A 77 -5.09 -0.17 -2.79
C TYR A 77 -3.76 0.55 -2.74
N LEU A 78 -3.08 0.62 -3.88
CA LEU A 78 -1.85 1.38 -4.04
C LEU A 78 -2.13 2.57 -4.95
N THR A 79 -1.50 3.71 -4.68
CA THR A 79 -1.66 4.90 -5.52
C THR A 79 -0.36 5.68 -5.63
N ASN A 80 -0.26 6.52 -6.63
CA ASN A 80 0.87 7.41 -6.89
C ASN A 80 2.20 6.67 -7.04
N LEU A 81 2.18 5.56 -7.80
CA LEU A 81 3.42 4.85 -8.10
C LEU A 81 4.32 5.73 -8.97
N SER A 82 5.58 5.89 -8.56
CA SER A 82 6.56 6.58 -9.41
C SER A 82 6.82 5.77 -10.67
N PRO A 83 7.31 6.40 -11.74
CA PRO A 83 7.68 5.66 -12.96
C PRO A 83 8.66 4.53 -12.69
N GLU A 84 9.60 4.74 -11.75
CA GLU A 84 10.57 3.73 -11.36
C GLU A 84 9.90 2.52 -10.72
N VAL A 85 8.92 2.76 -9.85
CA VAL A 85 8.19 1.68 -9.18
C VAL A 85 7.25 0.96 -10.17
N VAL A 86 6.62 1.70 -11.07
CA VAL A 86 5.83 1.09 -12.14
C VAL A 86 6.68 0.12 -12.94
N GLU A 87 7.91 0.52 -13.29
CA GLU A 87 8.82 -0.33 -14.04
C GLU A 87 9.22 -1.57 -13.25
N LEU A 88 9.45 -1.44 -11.94
CA LEU A 88 9.74 -2.60 -11.10
C LEU A 88 8.57 -3.59 -11.10
N PHE A 89 7.35 -3.09 -10.99
CA PHE A 89 6.15 -3.93 -11.04
C PHE A 89 6.07 -4.68 -12.36
N ARG A 90 6.36 -3.98 -13.45
CA ARG A 90 6.32 -4.59 -14.78
C ARG A 90 7.38 -5.68 -14.92
N LEU A 91 8.61 -5.40 -14.50
CA LEU A 91 9.71 -6.36 -14.60
C LEU A 91 9.48 -7.61 -13.75
N LEU A 92 8.80 -7.46 -12.63
CA LEU A 92 8.48 -8.57 -11.72
C LEU A 92 7.13 -9.20 -12.03
N GLU A 93 6.47 -8.77 -13.09
CA GLU A 93 5.15 -9.26 -13.51
C GLU A 93 4.09 -9.13 -12.41
N LEU A 94 4.13 -8.01 -11.67
CA LEU A 94 3.22 -7.74 -10.57
C LEU A 94 2.12 -6.75 -10.94
N GLU A 95 2.00 -6.36 -12.19
CA GLU A 95 1.06 -5.33 -12.64
C GLU A 95 -0.39 -5.64 -12.28
N ASN A 96 -0.77 -6.91 -12.31
CA ASN A 96 -2.14 -7.34 -12.02
C ASN A 96 -2.27 -7.98 -10.63
N THR A 97 -1.20 -7.96 -9.84
CA THR A 97 -1.20 -8.57 -8.51
C THR A 97 -1.83 -7.64 -7.47
N PHE A 98 -1.60 -6.33 -7.61
CA PHE A 98 -2.09 -5.33 -6.67
C PHE A 98 -3.10 -4.43 -7.35
N SER A 99 -4.07 -3.95 -6.57
CA SER A 99 -5.05 -2.98 -7.05
C SER A 99 -4.43 -1.58 -6.99
N VAL A 100 -4.27 -0.95 -8.14
CA VAL A 100 -3.66 0.38 -8.24
C VAL A 100 -4.73 1.37 -8.69
N CYS A 101 -4.80 2.53 -8.02
CA CYS A 101 -5.70 3.60 -8.40
C CYS A 101 -4.93 4.92 -8.47
N LYS A 102 -5.50 5.91 -9.14
CA LYS A 102 -4.78 7.17 -9.40
C LYS A 102 -4.76 8.10 -8.20
N TYR A 103 -5.87 8.25 -7.51
CA TYR A 103 -6.01 9.19 -6.40
C TYR A 103 -6.91 8.63 -5.32
N PRO A 104 -6.77 9.07 -4.07
CA PRO A 104 -7.61 8.61 -2.98
C PRO A 104 -9.11 8.74 -3.24
N GLU A 105 -9.55 9.84 -3.82
CA GLU A 105 -10.97 10.05 -4.10
C GLU A 105 -11.52 9.10 -5.15
N LYS A 106 -10.66 8.55 -6.00
CA LYS A 106 -11.09 7.56 -7.01
C LYS A 106 -11.46 6.23 -6.39
N VAL A 107 -10.85 5.90 -5.27
CA VAL A 107 -11.18 4.67 -4.53
C VAL A 107 -12.63 4.71 -4.07
N ALA A 108 -13.09 5.85 -3.56
CA ALA A 108 -14.47 6.01 -3.11
C ALA A 108 -15.46 5.79 -4.25
N GLU A 109 -15.14 6.25 -5.45
CA GLU A 109 -15.99 6.06 -6.62
C GLU A 109 -16.05 4.59 -7.06
N VAL A 110 -14.91 3.92 -7.03
CA VAL A 110 -14.81 2.52 -7.48
C VAL A 110 -15.49 1.58 -6.50
N VAL A 111 -15.36 1.83 -5.21
CA VAL A 111 -15.89 0.96 -4.17
C VAL A 111 -17.41 1.06 -4.05
N LYS A 112 -17.97 2.17 -4.45
CA LYS A 112 -19.40 2.36 -4.45
C LYS A 112 -20.08 1.58 -5.57
#